data_6129eb29020176975da3ac86bbf6560f
#
_entry.id   6129eb29020176975da3ac86bbf6560f
#
_cell.length_a   1.000
_cell.length_b   1.000
_cell.length_c   1.000
_cell.angle_alpha   90.00
_cell.angle_beta   90.00
_cell.angle_gamma   90.00
#
_symmetry.space_group_name_H-M   'P 1'
#
loop_
_entity.id
_entity.type
_entity.pdbx_description
1 polymer ?
#
loop_
_entity_poly.entity_id
_entity_poly.type
_entity_poly.pdbx_seq_one_letter_code
_entity_poly.pdbx_strand_id
1 'polypeptide(L)'
;RASRGMGELCSAAGLKVTFVVIPTDMEIHGAIYRELEAQGHEVGLHIHPGEQGYDEFFGVYGYEEQIGILREGIEVFAQQMGRKPECFTPGYFSANDHTFPALEAVGLRHGLVSCPTRNLPQCACVWGNSPLDAHYPHRHNRCLTGDVDFVDVPVTIDPDSRLWGGAHPQDLRVELVDAKNHFYTIEKGVKRQLTAGDAT
;
A
#
# COMPACT_ATOMS: atom_id res chain seq x y z
N ARG A 1 -19.78 -5.79 -0.53
CA ARG A 1 -20.09 -5.81 -1.98
C ARG A 1 -18.93 -5.30 -2.84
N ALA A 2 -18.28 -4.18 -2.46
CA ALA A 2 -17.21 -3.60 -3.27
C ALA A 2 -16.03 -4.56 -3.48
N SER A 3 -15.49 -5.14 -2.42
CA SER A 3 -14.34 -6.05 -2.50
C SER A 3 -14.63 -7.29 -3.36
N ARG A 4 -15.80 -7.92 -3.18
CA ARG A 4 -16.20 -9.05 -4.05
C ARG A 4 -16.33 -8.63 -5.51
N GLY A 5 -17.02 -7.51 -5.80
CA GLY A 5 -17.17 -7.02 -7.16
C GLY A 5 -15.84 -6.72 -7.83
N MET A 6 -14.87 -6.16 -7.10
CA MET A 6 -13.51 -5.95 -7.61
C MET A 6 -12.82 -7.29 -7.92
N GLY A 7 -12.90 -8.25 -7.00
CA GLY A 7 -12.34 -9.59 -7.21
C GLY A 7 -12.93 -10.29 -8.43
N GLU A 8 -14.25 -10.24 -8.60
CA GLU A 8 -14.97 -10.80 -9.75
C GLU A 8 -14.55 -10.15 -11.07
N LEU A 9 -14.51 -8.82 -11.11
CA LEU A 9 -14.10 -8.07 -12.31
C LEU A 9 -12.66 -8.38 -12.72
N CYS A 10 -11.73 -8.37 -11.76
CA CYS A 10 -10.34 -8.66 -12.03
C CYS A 10 -10.14 -10.13 -12.45
N SER A 11 -10.80 -11.07 -11.79
CA SER A 11 -10.76 -12.49 -12.17
C SER A 11 -11.29 -12.72 -13.58
N ALA A 12 -12.39 -12.06 -13.95
CA ALA A 12 -12.94 -12.12 -15.31
C ALA A 12 -11.97 -11.59 -16.37
N ALA A 13 -11.10 -10.66 -15.99
CA ALA A 13 -10.03 -10.13 -16.84
C ALA A 13 -8.71 -10.94 -16.75
N GLY A 14 -8.67 -12.04 -16.00
CA GLY A 14 -7.46 -12.84 -15.80
C GLY A 14 -6.44 -12.19 -14.83
N LEU A 15 -6.87 -11.17 -14.09
CA LEU A 15 -6.03 -10.41 -13.16
C LEU A 15 -6.22 -10.87 -11.71
N LYS A 16 -5.20 -10.68 -10.89
CA LYS A 16 -5.25 -10.84 -9.43
C LYS A 16 -5.16 -9.47 -8.76
N VAL A 17 -5.74 -9.38 -7.56
CA VAL A 17 -5.75 -8.17 -6.74
C VAL A 17 -5.15 -8.48 -5.39
N THR A 18 -4.37 -7.56 -4.87
CA THR A 18 -3.97 -7.55 -3.45
C THR A 18 -4.95 -6.67 -2.67
N PHE A 19 -5.67 -7.26 -1.75
CA PHE A 19 -6.56 -6.56 -0.82
C PHE A 19 -5.81 -6.32 0.49
N VAL A 20 -5.45 -5.09 0.76
CA VAL A 20 -4.87 -4.73 2.07
C VAL A 20 -5.98 -4.22 2.98
N VAL A 21 -6.10 -4.82 4.17
CA VAL A 21 -7.28 -4.71 5.01
C VAL A 21 -6.90 -4.26 6.41
N ILE A 22 -7.62 -3.27 6.93
CA ILE A 22 -7.45 -2.80 8.30
C ILE A 22 -8.01 -3.82 9.32
N PRO A 23 -7.45 -3.89 10.55
CA PRO A 23 -7.88 -4.86 11.56
C PRO A 23 -9.38 -4.82 11.84
N THR A 24 -9.98 -3.64 11.97
CA THR A 24 -11.42 -3.49 12.23
C THR A 24 -12.31 -4.06 11.13
N ASP A 25 -11.96 -3.83 9.86
CA ASP A 25 -12.65 -4.44 8.71
C ASP A 25 -12.43 -5.96 8.65
N MET A 26 -11.24 -6.41 9.03
CA MET A 26 -10.92 -7.84 9.08
C MET A 26 -11.81 -8.57 10.10
N GLU A 27 -12.02 -8.00 11.28
CA GLU A 27 -12.91 -8.57 12.31
C GLU A 27 -14.35 -8.71 11.80
N ILE A 28 -14.85 -7.70 11.08
CA ILE A 28 -16.24 -7.67 10.60
C ILE A 28 -16.42 -8.52 9.34
N HIS A 29 -15.43 -8.51 8.45
CA HIS A 29 -15.56 -9.02 7.09
C HIS A 29 -14.57 -10.13 6.72
N GLY A 30 -13.86 -10.71 7.66
CA GLY A 30 -12.84 -11.75 7.44
C GLY A 30 -13.30 -12.91 6.53
N ALA A 31 -14.57 -13.31 6.63
CA ALA A 31 -15.14 -14.35 5.76
C ALA A 31 -15.05 -13.95 4.25
N ILE A 32 -15.26 -12.69 3.93
CA ILE A 32 -15.17 -12.19 2.53
C ILE A 32 -13.73 -12.27 2.04
N TYR A 33 -12.78 -11.92 2.88
CA TYR A 33 -11.36 -11.93 2.51
C TYR A 33 -10.82 -13.36 2.36
N ARG A 34 -11.28 -14.32 3.19
CA ARG A 34 -10.99 -15.75 2.97
C ARG A 34 -11.55 -16.26 1.64
N GLU A 35 -12.76 -15.85 1.25
CA GLU A 35 -13.33 -16.20 -0.05
C GLU A 35 -12.48 -15.65 -1.21
N LEU A 36 -12.05 -14.39 -1.12
CA LEU A 36 -11.22 -13.75 -2.14
C LEU A 36 -9.84 -14.42 -2.23
N GLU A 37 -9.25 -14.78 -1.11
CA GLU A 37 -7.99 -15.53 -1.08
C GLU A 37 -8.13 -16.91 -1.71
N ALA A 38 -9.21 -17.63 -1.42
CA ALA A 38 -9.51 -18.93 -2.04
C ALA A 38 -9.69 -18.84 -3.57
N GLN A 39 -10.04 -17.66 -4.09
CA GLN A 39 -10.10 -17.35 -5.52
C GLN A 39 -8.74 -16.98 -6.12
N GLY A 40 -7.68 -16.98 -5.30
CA GLY A 40 -6.30 -16.69 -5.70
C GLY A 40 -5.96 -15.20 -5.73
N HIS A 41 -6.75 -14.35 -5.09
CA HIS A 41 -6.34 -12.99 -4.75
C HIS A 41 -5.43 -13.00 -3.53
N GLU A 42 -4.63 -11.96 -3.36
CA GLU A 42 -3.83 -11.79 -2.16
C GLU A 42 -4.61 -10.98 -1.12
N VAL A 43 -4.43 -11.32 0.16
CA VAL A 43 -4.95 -10.53 1.29
C VAL A 43 -3.79 -10.18 2.21
N GLY A 44 -3.58 -8.88 2.42
CA GLY A 44 -2.52 -8.30 3.25
C GLY A 44 -3.06 -7.41 4.35
N LEU A 45 -2.15 -6.94 5.20
CA LEU A 45 -2.45 -6.08 6.34
C LEU A 45 -2.32 -4.60 5.94
N HIS A 46 -3.29 -3.80 6.34
CA HIS A 46 -3.27 -2.34 6.28
C HIS A 46 -3.39 -1.77 7.69
N ILE A 47 -2.56 -0.78 8.01
CA ILE A 47 -2.59 -0.17 9.35
C ILE A 47 -2.86 1.32 9.25
N HIS A 48 -3.91 1.74 9.93
CA HIS A 48 -4.14 3.10 10.39
C HIS A 48 -4.02 3.09 11.92
N PRO A 49 -2.94 3.58 12.51
CA PRO A 49 -2.75 3.49 13.97
C PRO A 49 -3.89 4.09 14.78
N GLY A 50 -4.54 5.14 14.28
CA GLY A 50 -5.70 5.75 14.91
C GLY A 50 -6.85 4.79 15.18
N GLU A 51 -7.03 3.76 14.37
CA GLU A 51 -8.05 2.73 14.59
C GLU A 51 -7.70 1.75 15.72
N GLN A 52 -6.44 1.72 16.13
CA GLN A 52 -5.95 0.94 17.26
C GLN A 52 -5.77 1.80 18.53
N GLY A 53 -6.22 3.06 18.51
CA GLY A 53 -6.15 3.98 19.64
C GLY A 53 -4.85 4.76 19.77
N TYR A 54 -4.01 4.74 18.75
CA TYR A 54 -2.78 5.53 18.63
C TYR A 54 -3.02 6.84 17.87
N ASP A 55 -1.99 7.67 17.73
CA ASP A 55 -2.02 8.77 16.76
C ASP A 55 -1.97 8.23 15.32
N GLU A 56 -2.56 8.94 14.36
CA GLU A 56 -2.93 8.42 13.04
C GLU A 56 -1.76 7.95 12.18
N PHE A 57 -0.59 8.61 12.24
CA PHE A 57 0.44 8.41 11.23
C PHE A 57 1.53 7.44 11.68
N PHE A 58 1.61 6.29 11.02
CA PHE A 58 2.55 5.22 11.36
C PHE A 58 4.02 5.67 11.40
N GLY A 59 4.41 6.56 10.49
CA GLY A 59 5.78 7.08 10.40
C GLY A 59 6.21 8.05 11.50
N VAL A 60 5.36 8.39 12.49
CA VAL A 60 5.76 9.21 13.64
C VAL A 60 6.33 8.38 14.78
N TYR A 61 6.11 7.06 14.76
CA TYR A 61 6.52 6.14 15.82
C TYR A 61 7.96 5.66 15.67
N GLY A 62 8.60 5.37 16.79
CA GLY A 62 9.91 4.72 16.84
C GLY A 62 9.83 3.22 16.53
N TYR A 63 10.98 2.57 16.45
CA TYR A 63 11.09 1.17 16.03
C TYR A 63 10.23 0.21 16.88
N GLU A 64 10.36 0.28 18.21
CA GLU A 64 9.63 -0.63 19.12
C GLU A 64 8.12 -0.37 19.13
N GLU A 65 7.72 0.88 18.99
CA GLU A 65 6.31 1.25 18.91
C GLU A 65 5.69 0.74 17.61
N GLN A 66 6.38 0.89 16.49
CA GLN A 66 5.92 0.32 15.21
C GLN A 66 5.77 -1.20 15.28
N ILE A 67 6.72 -1.90 15.93
CA ILE A 67 6.61 -3.34 16.17
C ILE A 67 5.37 -3.67 17.02
N GLY A 68 5.09 -2.90 18.06
CA GLY A 68 3.89 -3.06 18.89
C GLY A 68 2.61 -2.96 18.07
N ILE A 69 2.45 -1.85 17.34
CA ILE A 69 1.29 -1.58 16.47
C ILE A 69 1.12 -2.68 15.40
N LEU A 70 2.21 -3.11 14.77
CA LEU A 70 2.18 -4.19 13.77
C LEU A 70 1.74 -5.52 14.38
N ARG A 71 2.23 -5.88 15.57
CA ARG A 71 1.87 -7.14 16.24
C ARG A 71 0.39 -7.21 16.58
N GLU A 72 -0.19 -6.13 17.05
CA GLU A 72 -1.63 -6.04 17.32
C GLU A 72 -2.43 -6.29 16.04
N GLY A 73 -2.10 -5.61 14.94
CA GLY A 73 -2.78 -5.83 13.66
C GLY A 73 -2.56 -7.23 13.09
N ILE A 74 -1.35 -7.78 13.23
CA ILE A 74 -1.03 -9.17 12.79
C ILE A 74 -1.83 -10.19 13.59
N GLU A 75 -2.04 -9.96 14.90
CA GLU A 75 -2.83 -10.86 15.72
C GLU A 75 -4.29 -10.94 15.26
N VAL A 76 -4.93 -9.79 15.05
CA VAL A 76 -6.29 -9.71 14.51
C VAL A 76 -6.37 -10.39 13.13
N PHE A 77 -5.43 -10.09 12.25
CA PHE A 77 -5.38 -10.72 10.93
C PHE A 77 -5.27 -12.24 11.04
N ALA A 78 -4.37 -12.75 11.88
CA ALA A 78 -4.14 -14.18 12.04
C ALA A 78 -5.35 -14.90 12.63
N GLN A 79 -6.07 -14.29 13.57
CA GLN A 79 -7.32 -14.82 14.13
C GLN A 79 -8.39 -15.00 13.04
N GLN A 80 -8.49 -14.05 12.12
CA GLN A 80 -9.52 -14.06 11.09
C GLN A 80 -9.15 -14.91 9.87
N MET A 81 -7.88 -14.90 9.45
CA MET A 81 -7.43 -15.59 8.23
C MET A 81 -6.85 -16.99 8.50
N GLY A 82 -6.53 -17.34 9.75
CA GLY A 82 -5.88 -18.60 10.09
C GLY A 82 -4.39 -18.66 9.73
N ARG A 83 -3.81 -17.54 9.31
CA ARG A 83 -2.39 -17.38 8.98
C ARG A 83 -1.92 -15.96 9.27
N LYS A 84 -0.62 -15.75 9.35
CA LYS A 84 -0.05 -14.38 9.41
C LYS A 84 -0.11 -13.70 8.02
N PRO A 85 -0.17 -12.35 7.98
CA PRO A 85 -0.01 -11.63 6.73
C PRO A 85 1.45 -11.68 6.25
N GLU A 86 1.66 -11.66 4.94
CA GLU A 86 2.97 -11.48 4.33
C GLU A 86 3.10 -10.12 3.66
N CYS A 87 1.97 -9.54 3.22
CA CYS A 87 1.88 -8.25 2.57
C CYS A 87 1.43 -7.15 3.55
N PHE A 88 2.00 -5.95 3.40
CA PHE A 88 1.70 -4.79 4.24
C PHE A 88 1.63 -3.49 3.44
N THR A 89 0.73 -2.60 3.86
CA THR A 89 0.67 -1.21 3.39
C THR A 89 0.32 -0.29 4.55
N PRO A 90 1.09 0.77 4.85
CA PRO A 90 0.72 1.75 5.86
C PRO A 90 -0.35 2.72 5.34
N GLY A 91 -1.24 3.17 6.21
CA GLY A 91 -2.12 4.28 5.94
C GLY A 91 -1.34 5.53 5.50
N TYR A 92 -1.84 6.24 4.49
CA TYR A 92 -1.22 7.45 3.93
C TYR A 92 0.21 7.26 3.38
N PHE A 93 0.70 6.04 3.21
CA PHE A 93 2.12 5.75 2.93
C PHE A 93 3.04 6.38 3.97
N SER A 94 2.55 6.47 5.20
CA SER A 94 3.25 7.05 6.34
C SER A 94 4.33 6.11 6.83
N ALA A 95 5.59 6.56 6.79
CA ALA A 95 6.74 5.75 7.17
C ALA A 95 7.94 6.62 7.56
N ASN A 96 8.85 6.02 8.31
CA ASN A 96 10.17 6.59 8.63
C ASN A 96 11.28 5.54 8.44
N ASP A 97 12.50 5.85 8.83
CA ASP A 97 13.64 4.96 8.62
C ASP A 97 13.62 3.70 9.53
N HIS A 98 12.72 3.64 10.51
CA HIS A 98 12.47 2.45 11.32
C HIS A 98 11.48 1.46 10.68
N THR A 99 10.71 1.92 9.70
CA THR A 99 9.57 1.16 9.18
C THR A 99 9.99 -0.16 8.55
N PHE A 100 10.89 -0.16 7.59
CA PHE A 100 11.31 -1.41 6.94
C PHE A 100 11.98 -2.40 7.88
N PRO A 101 12.89 -1.99 8.79
CA PRO A 101 13.40 -2.88 9.83
C PRO A 101 12.30 -3.45 10.76
N ALA A 102 11.26 -2.67 11.09
CA ALA A 102 10.15 -3.15 11.90
C ALA A 102 9.30 -4.19 11.15
N LEU A 103 9.06 -3.99 9.85
CA LEU A 103 8.35 -4.94 8.99
C LEU A 103 9.09 -6.29 8.90
N GLU A 104 10.41 -6.25 8.69
CA GLU A 104 11.27 -7.43 8.72
C GLU A 104 11.19 -8.16 10.05
N ALA A 105 11.30 -7.42 11.17
CA ALA A 105 11.31 -7.99 12.52
C ALA A 105 10.01 -8.72 12.91
N VAL A 106 8.87 -8.32 12.34
CA VAL A 106 7.58 -9.01 12.58
C VAL A 106 7.29 -10.09 11.53
N GLY A 107 8.16 -10.26 10.52
CA GLY A 107 8.08 -11.31 9.51
C GLY A 107 7.18 -10.99 8.31
N LEU A 108 6.86 -9.72 8.08
CA LEU A 108 6.25 -9.27 6.83
C LEU A 108 7.28 -9.33 5.70
N ARG A 109 6.86 -9.68 4.49
CA ARG A 109 7.78 -10.03 3.40
C ARG A 109 7.78 -9.04 2.25
N HIS A 110 6.65 -8.43 1.96
CA HIS A 110 6.51 -7.48 0.86
C HIS A 110 5.35 -6.52 1.11
N GLY A 111 5.27 -5.49 0.29
CA GLY A 111 4.12 -4.59 0.35
C GLY A 111 4.30 -3.31 -0.45
N LEU A 112 3.27 -2.49 -0.39
CA LEU A 112 3.18 -1.20 -1.02
C LEU A 112 3.42 -0.13 0.06
N VAL A 113 4.67 0.17 0.37
CA VAL A 113 5.04 1.08 1.47
C VAL A 113 5.44 2.45 0.97
N SER A 114 6.29 2.51 -0.05
CA SER A 114 6.75 3.78 -0.60
C SER A 114 5.80 4.37 -1.64
N CYS A 115 5.76 5.70 -1.68
CA CYS A 115 5.06 6.48 -2.69
C CYS A 115 6.05 7.50 -3.30
N PRO A 116 6.86 7.09 -4.26
CA PRO A 116 7.95 7.89 -4.81
C PRO A 116 7.49 9.29 -5.20
N THR A 117 8.36 10.27 -5.00
CA THR A 117 8.10 11.70 -5.22
C THR A 117 7.09 12.36 -4.28
N ARG A 118 6.35 11.59 -3.45
CA ARG A 118 5.41 12.16 -2.49
C ARG A 118 6.15 12.88 -1.37
N ASN A 119 5.70 14.10 -1.04
CA ASN A 119 6.25 14.87 0.06
C ASN A 119 5.11 15.53 0.84
N LEU A 120 4.59 14.82 1.84
CA LEU A 120 3.53 15.26 2.74
C LEU A 120 4.00 15.09 4.20
N PRO A 121 4.85 16.01 4.71
CA PRO A 121 5.42 15.89 6.06
C PRO A 121 4.37 15.76 7.17
N GLN A 122 3.23 16.40 7.00
CA GLN A 122 2.12 16.37 7.96
C GLN A 122 1.55 14.96 8.19
N CYS A 123 1.76 14.05 7.25
CA CYS A 123 1.36 12.64 7.35
C CYS A 123 2.56 11.71 7.56
N ALA A 124 3.76 12.23 7.82
CA ALA A 124 5.00 11.49 7.78
C ALA A 124 5.20 10.67 6.48
N CYS A 125 4.68 11.18 5.37
CA CYS A 125 4.77 10.57 4.03
C CYS A 125 5.79 11.37 3.20
N VAL A 126 7.07 11.07 3.38
CA VAL A 126 8.18 11.80 2.73
C VAL A 126 9.05 10.79 1.98
N TRP A 127 8.87 10.73 0.66
CA TRP A 127 9.45 9.71 -0.21
C TRP A 127 10.33 10.28 -1.35
N GLY A 128 10.75 11.49 -1.23
CA GLY A 128 11.61 12.27 -2.13
C GLY A 128 12.17 11.50 -3.33
N ASN A 129 13.37 10.97 -3.21
CA ASN A 129 14.09 10.22 -4.24
C ASN A 129 14.05 8.70 -4.01
N SER A 130 12.98 8.15 -3.45
CA SER A 130 12.86 6.70 -3.29
C SER A 130 12.81 5.99 -4.65
N PRO A 131 13.26 4.73 -4.73
CA PRO A 131 13.25 3.96 -5.97
C PRO A 131 11.85 3.87 -6.58
N LEU A 132 11.79 3.76 -7.91
CA LEU A 132 10.53 3.64 -8.66
C LEU A 132 10.12 2.19 -8.89
N ASP A 133 11.08 1.27 -8.81
CA ASP A 133 10.89 -0.15 -9.05
C ASP A 133 10.93 -0.96 -7.75
N ALA A 134 10.41 -2.19 -7.78
CA ALA A 134 10.45 -3.11 -6.65
C ALA A 134 11.90 -3.35 -6.20
N HIS A 135 12.14 -3.25 -4.90
CA HIS A 135 13.50 -3.30 -4.34
C HIS A 135 13.52 -3.80 -2.89
N TYR A 136 14.68 -4.20 -2.43
CA TYR A 136 14.98 -4.39 -1.01
C TYR A 136 15.38 -3.04 -0.42
N PRO A 137 14.71 -2.56 0.65
CA PRO A 137 15.03 -1.27 1.27
C PRO A 137 16.33 -1.30 2.07
N HIS A 138 16.92 -0.12 2.22
CA HIS A 138 18.08 0.05 3.07
C HIS A 138 17.69 0.19 4.55
N ARG A 139 18.44 -0.46 5.44
CA ARG A 139 18.13 -0.57 6.88
C ARG A 139 18.07 0.77 7.64
N HIS A 140 18.77 1.78 7.17
CA HIS A 140 18.90 3.08 7.85
C HIS A 140 18.41 4.27 7.02
N ASN A 141 17.90 4.03 5.83
CA ASN A 141 17.34 5.09 4.99
C ASN A 141 16.32 4.49 4.03
N ARG A 142 15.06 4.73 4.31
CA ARG A 142 13.92 4.17 3.56
C ARG A 142 13.88 4.55 2.08
N CYS A 143 14.61 5.59 1.68
CA CYS A 143 14.65 6.06 0.29
C CYS A 143 15.79 5.43 -0.53
N LEU A 144 16.52 4.48 0.02
CA LEU A 144 17.62 3.80 -0.66
C LEU A 144 17.35 2.30 -0.76
N THR A 145 17.94 1.68 -1.77
CA THR A 145 18.02 0.22 -1.87
C THR A 145 19.03 -0.34 -0.87
N GLY A 146 18.82 -1.56 -0.39
CA GLY A 146 19.68 -2.19 0.61
C GLY A 146 19.40 -3.69 0.79
N ASP A 147 19.35 -4.13 2.03
CA ASP A 147 19.41 -5.55 2.42
C ASP A 147 18.34 -5.97 3.46
N VAL A 148 17.34 -5.13 3.73
CA VAL A 148 16.21 -5.53 4.60
C VAL A 148 15.43 -6.63 3.90
N ASP A 149 15.14 -7.74 4.60
CA ASP A 149 14.39 -8.89 4.07
C ASP A 149 12.89 -8.56 3.92
N PHE A 150 12.61 -7.57 3.12
CA PHE A 150 11.29 -7.07 2.74
C PHE A 150 11.37 -6.52 1.32
N VAL A 151 10.43 -6.87 0.46
CA VAL A 151 10.35 -6.31 -0.90
C VAL A 151 9.35 -5.14 -0.88
N ASP A 152 9.85 -3.92 -1.02
CA ASP A 152 8.97 -2.78 -1.29
C ASP A 152 8.59 -2.74 -2.76
N VAL A 153 7.29 -2.71 -3.03
CA VAL A 153 6.72 -2.51 -4.38
C VAL A 153 6.14 -1.09 -4.38
N PRO A 154 6.87 -0.11 -4.89
CA PRO A 154 6.44 1.29 -4.83
C PRO A 154 5.10 1.54 -5.53
N VAL A 155 4.37 2.55 -5.05
CA VAL A 155 3.23 3.06 -5.80
C VAL A 155 3.69 3.45 -7.20
N THR A 156 3.05 2.90 -8.21
CA THR A 156 3.31 3.30 -9.60
C THR A 156 2.98 4.77 -9.78
N ILE A 157 3.96 5.54 -10.20
CA ILE A 157 3.80 6.96 -10.52
C ILE A 157 3.98 7.18 -12.02
N ASP A 158 3.34 8.20 -12.52
CA ASP A 158 3.55 8.70 -13.87
C ASP A 158 4.43 9.96 -13.80
N PRO A 159 5.74 9.86 -14.13
CA PRO A 159 6.67 10.97 -13.99
C PRO A 159 6.35 12.17 -14.87
N ASP A 160 5.60 11.94 -15.95
CA ASP A 160 5.22 13.00 -16.89
C ASP A 160 3.82 13.55 -16.64
N SER A 161 3.01 12.89 -15.84
CA SER A 161 1.66 13.34 -15.51
C SER A 161 1.70 14.58 -14.62
N ARG A 162 0.87 15.54 -14.98
CA ARG A 162 0.63 16.76 -14.20
C ARG A 162 -0.86 16.96 -13.99
N LEU A 163 -1.55 15.88 -13.66
CA LEU A 163 -2.97 15.93 -13.30
C LEU A 163 -3.15 16.94 -12.17
N TRP A 164 -4.22 17.70 -12.19
CA TRP A 164 -4.55 18.72 -11.19
C TRP A 164 -3.64 19.96 -11.19
N GLY A 165 -2.85 20.18 -12.21
CA GLY A 165 -1.95 21.35 -12.29
C GLY A 165 -0.85 21.35 -11.24
N GLY A 166 -0.62 20.24 -10.56
CA GLY A 166 0.42 20.09 -9.54
C GLY A 166 1.83 20.09 -10.12
N ALA A 167 2.78 20.48 -9.28
CA ALA A 167 4.21 20.43 -9.62
C ALA A 167 4.80 19.02 -9.50
N HIS A 168 4.03 18.07 -8.94
CA HIS A 168 4.50 16.71 -8.66
C HIS A 168 3.92 15.71 -9.66
N PRO A 169 4.69 14.67 -10.02
CA PRO A 169 4.17 13.52 -10.72
C PRO A 169 2.96 12.93 -9.98
N GLN A 170 1.98 12.44 -10.73
CA GLN A 170 0.80 11.83 -10.13
C GLN A 170 0.99 10.33 -10.00
N ASP A 171 0.64 9.80 -8.87
CA ASP A 171 0.47 8.37 -8.71
C ASP A 171 -0.80 7.88 -9.43
N LEU A 172 -0.81 6.60 -9.77
CA LEU A 172 -1.90 5.97 -10.51
C LEU A 172 -2.87 5.27 -9.55
N ARG A 173 -3.36 6.01 -8.58
CA ARG A 173 -4.32 5.48 -7.60
C ARG A 173 -5.76 5.70 -8.05
N VAL A 174 -6.58 4.67 -7.83
CA VAL A 174 -8.02 4.73 -8.15
C VAL A 174 -8.75 5.81 -7.36
N GLU A 175 -8.30 6.15 -6.18
CA GLU A 175 -8.88 7.23 -5.37
C GLU A 175 -8.75 8.63 -5.98
N LEU A 176 -7.88 8.80 -6.98
CA LEU A 176 -7.84 10.00 -7.81
C LEU A 176 -9.00 10.04 -8.82
N VAL A 177 -9.71 8.94 -8.97
CA VAL A 177 -10.86 8.79 -9.85
C VAL A 177 -12.12 9.05 -9.03
N ASP A 178 -12.37 10.29 -8.66
CA ASP A 178 -13.61 10.66 -7.99
C ASP A 178 -14.76 10.83 -9.00
N ALA A 179 -15.98 10.88 -8.47
CA ALA A 179 -17.18 10.96 -9.30
C ALA A 179 -17.27 12.21 -10.19
N LYS A 180 -16.60 13.30 -9.81
CA LYS A 180 -16.60 14.57 -10.57
C LYS A 180 -15.56 14.58 -11.68
N ASN A 181 -14.43 13.95 -11.42
CA ASN A 181 -13.25 14.02 -12.28
C ASN A 181 -12.98 12.69 -13.00
N HIS A 182 -13.85 11.71 -12.77
CA HIS A 182 -13.69 10.34 -13.24
C HIS A 182 -13.29 10.24 -14.72
N PHE A 183 -14.09 10.83 -15.60
CA PHE A 183 -13.81 10.77 -17.04
C PHE A 183 -12.54 11.51 -17.43
N TYR A 184 -12.25 12.61 -16.76
CA TYR A 184 -11.06 13.39 -17.06
C TYR A 184 -9.78 12.65 -16.61
N THR A 185 -9.82 12.07 -15.44
CA THR A 185 -8.67 11.34 -14.87
C THR A 185 -8.44 10.04 -15.63
N ILE A 186 -9.48 9.24 -15.85
CA ILE A 186 -9.37 8.02 -16.66
C ILE A 186 -9.00 8.35 -18.09
N GLU A 187 -9.67 9.31 -18.73
CA GLU A 187 -9.38 9.63 -20.11
C GLU A 187 -7.96 10.12 -20.33
N LYS A 188 -7.41 10.92 -19.44
CA LYS A 188 -6.03 11.42 -19.57
C LYS A 188 -4.99 10.45 -19.02
N GLY A 189 -5.23 9.86 -17.86
CA GLY A 189 -4.30 8.93 -17.22
C GLY A 189 -4.23 7.59 -17.94
N VAL A 190 -5.36 6.92 -18.09
CA VAL A 190 -5.42 5.57 -18.67
C VAL A 190 -5.16 5.58 -20.19
N LYS A 191 -5.69 6.54 -20.93
CA LYS A 191 -5.35 6.66 -22.36
C LYS A 191 -3.87 6.93 -22.58
N ARG A 192 -3.25 7.69 -21.71
CA ARG A 192 -1.82 7.94 -21.81
C ARG A 192 -1.01 6.68 -21.53
N GLN A 193 -1.40 5.89 -20.55
CA GLN A 193 -0.73 4.62 -20.25
C GLN A 193 -0.97 3.53 -21.29
N LEU A 194 -2.11 3.54 -21.95
CA LEU A 194 -2.45 2.56 -22.99
C LEU A 194 -1.95 2.95 -24.38
N THR A 195 -1.37 4.13 -24.56
CA THR A 195 -0.68 4.47 -25.80
C THR A 195 0.66 3.76 -25.88
N ALA A 196 0.99 3.25 -27.04
CA ALA A 196 2.20 2.47 -27.29
C ALA A 196 3.47 3.17 -26.78
N GLY A 197 4.16 2.57 -25.83
CA GLY A 197 5.36 3.07 -25.18
C GLY A 197 5.25 3.17 -23.66
N ASP A 198 4.04 3.15 -23.11
CA ASP A 198 3.80 3.20 -21.67
C ASP A 198 3.59 1.80 -21.05
N ALA A 199 3.69 0.76 -21.85
CA ALA A 199 3.48 -0.65 -21.45
C ALA A 199 4.81 -1.42 -21.34
N THR A 200 5.85 -0.76 -20.78
CA THR A 200 7.11 -1.45 -20.46
C THR A 200 7.38 -1.41 -18.99
#